data_66b57468f297046454a38508657c8e8b
#
_entry.id   66b57468f297046454a38508657c8e8b
#
_cell.length_a   1.000
_cell.length_b   1.000
_cell.length_c   1.000
_cell.angle_alpha   90.00
_cell.angle_beta   90.00
_cell.angle_gamma   90.00
#
_symmetry.space_group_name_H-M   'P 1'
#
loop_
_entity.id
_entity.type
_entity.pdbx_description
1 polymer ?
#
loop_
_entity_poly.entity_id
_entity_poly.type
_entity_poly.pdbx_seq_one_letter_code
_entity_poly.pdbx_strand_id
1 'polypeptide(L)'
;YITTADYEMILLEAEMEKALHRFQYEKAEGILKDLSKRLESNYLENCQYLETEKVRIEISRQHLTFVDGIQSLISILEKTGYAKEIFTYNLTANEKNILTLIACLYQKWNRKEQAVQILEKLLINYEASSCNPVFMIREWGLVLGNLAGLLEELGDISRPIELCRKRLKTALSAGQGRTLGRSVTIIACVLERKEKDFVEFYDALRLLKLMKMDYRFNCVVDYIKKNGYVEFDAEAV
;
A
#
# COMPACT_ATOMS: atom_id res chain seq x y z
N TYR A 1 12.96 -24.35 3.72
CA TYR A 1 14.28 -23.82 4.12
C TYR A 1 14.55 -22.57 3.30
N ILE A 2 14.81 -21.43 3.96
CA ILE A 2 15.27 -20.18 3.31
C ILE A 2 16.80 -20.32 3.22
N THR A 3 17.35 -20.21 2.02
CA THR A 3 18.79 -20.21 1.81
C THR A 3 19.41 -18.86 2.20
N THR A 4 20.71 -18.80 2.38
CA THR A 4 21.43 -17.53 2.62
C THR A 4 21.20 -16.54 1.46
N ALA A 5 21.15 -17.04 0.22
CA ALA A 5 20.89 -16.23 -0.97
C ALA A 5 19.47 -15.63 -0.95
N ASP A 6 18.45 -16.39 -0.55
CA ASP A 6 17.07 -15.89 -0.41
C ASP A 6 16.98 -14.80 0.66
N TYR A 7 17.71 -14.98 1.77
CA TYR A 7 17.73 -13.99 2.84
C TYR A 7 18.38 -12.67 2.39
N GLU A 8 19.49 -12.74 1.66
CA GLU A 8 20.15 -11.56 1.09
C GLU A 8 19.22 -10.81 0.10
N MET A 9 18.46 -11.55 -0.70
CA MET A 9 17.48 -10.97 -1.62
C MET A 9 16.39 -10.20 -0.85
N ILE A 10 15.81 -10.81 0.19
CA ILE A 10 14.80 -10.16 1.05
C ILE A 10 15.36 -8.88 1.68
N LEU A 11 16.63 -8.89 2.10
CA LEU A 11 17.26 -7.69 2.66
C LEU A 11 17.44 -6.59 1.62
N LEU A 12 17.86 -6.92 0.38
CA LEU A 12 18.00 -5.95 -0.70
C LEU A 12 16.65 -5.33 -1.09
N GLU A 13 15.60 -6.14 -1.19
CA GLU A 13 14.24 -5.64 -1.42
C GLU A 13 13.79 -4.68 -0.31
N ALA A 14 14.01 -5.04 0.95
CA ALA A 14 13.66 -4.19 2.09
C ALA A 14 14.47 -2.87 2.11
N GLU A 15 15.74 -2.92 1.72
CA GLU A 15 16.57 -1.72 1.57
C GLU A 15 16.14 -0.84 0.41
N MET A 16 15.73 -1.41 -0.71
CA MET A 16 15.20 -0.67 -1.85
C MET A 16 13.91 0.05 -1.47
N GLU A 17 12.96 -0.61 -0.82
CA GLU A 17 11.76 0.00 -0.28
C GLU A 17 12.07 1.17 0.66
N LYS A 18 13.02 0.98 1.56
CA LYS A 18 13.46 2.03 2.49
C LYS A 18 14.09 3.21 1.75
N ALA A 19 14.87 2.96 0.70
CA ALA A 19 15.48 3.99 -0.11
C ALA A 19 14.41 4.81 -0.86
N LEU A 20 13.41 4.15 -1.47
CA LEU A 20 12.29 4.80 -2.14
C LEU A 20 11.47 5.67 -1.18
N HIS A 21 11.16 5.16 0.02
CA HIS A 21 10.44 5.93 1.05
C HIS A 21 11.20 7.16 1.56
N ARG A 22 12.53 7.17 1.40
CA ARG A 22 13.40 8.28 1.79
C ARG A 22 13.81 9.17 0.61
N PHE A 23 13.22 8.98 -0.56
CA PHE A 23 13.55 9.71 -1.78
C PHE A 23 15.02 9.57 -2.22
N GLN A 24 15.67 8.46 -1.83
CA GLN A 24 17.06 8.12 -2.18
C GLN A 24 17.08 7.30 -3.48
N TYR A 25 16.72 7.91 -4.59
CA TYR A 25 16.48 7.22 -5.86
C TYR A 25 17.74 6.59 -6.47
N GLU A 26 18.89 7.26 -6.37
CA GLU A 26 20.17 6.71 -6.84
C GLU A 26 20.55 5.44 -6.08
N LYS A 27 20.29 5.43 -4.76
CA LYS A 27 20.49 4.23 -3.94
C LYS A 27 19.54 3.12 -4.34
N ALA A 28 18.26 3.42 -4.57
CA ALA A 28 17.26 2.44 -5.02
C ALA A 28 17.64 1.82 -6.36
N GLU A 29 18.12 2.63 -7.31
CA GLU A 29 18.59 2.16 -8.61
C GLU A 29 19.84 1.28 -8.51
N GLY A 30 20.80 1.65 -7.65
CA GLY A 30 21.97 0.81 -7.36
C GLY A 30 21.57 -0.57 -6.82
N ILE A 31 20.62 -0.61 -5.87
CA ILE A 31 20.10 -1.86 -5.32
C ILE A 31 19.36 -2.67 -6.39
N LEU A 32 18.54 -2.02 -7.24
CA LEU A 32 17.86 -2.70 -8.35
C LEU A 32 18.84 -3.35 -9.33
N LYS A 33 19.95 -2.66 -9.60
CA LYS A 33 21.03 -3.21 -10.43
C LYS A 33 21.72 -4.43 -9.79
N ASP A 34 21.85 -4.44 -8.47
CA ASP A 34 22.42 -5.60 -7.76
C ASP A 34 21.42 -6.76 -7.69
N LEU A 35 20.12 -6.48 -7.53
CA LEU A 35 19.07 -7.48 -7.67
C LEU A 35 19.04 -8.09 -9.06
N SER A 36 19.19 -7.28 -10.12
CA SER A 36 19.19 -7.77 -11.50
C SER A 36 20.34 -8.72 -11.84
N LYS A 37 21.47 -8.64 -11.12
CA LYS A 37 22.60 -9.58 -11.28
C LYS A 37 22.37 -10.92 -10.59
N ARG A 38 21.50 -10.93 -9.56
CA ARG A 38 21.23 -12.11 -8.73
C ARG A 38 20.01 -12.87 -9.21
N LEU A 39 19.00 -12.15 -9.74
CA LEU A 39 17.80 -12.73 -10.29
C LEU A 39 18.05 -13.29 -11.67
N GLU A 40 17.74 -14.56 -11.85
CA GLU A 40 17.88 -15.21 -13.16
C GLU A 40 16.88 -14.61 -14.15
N SER A 41 17.38 -14.03 -15.23
CA SER A 41 16.59 -13.34 -16.26
C SER A 41 15.77 -14.27 -17.17
N ASN A 42 15.96 -15.59 -17.07
CA ASN A 42 15.17 -16.60 -17.77
C ASN A 42 13.79 -16.85 -17.12
N TYR A 43 13.58 -16.41 -15.89
CA TYR A 43 12.27 -16.47 -15.24
C TYR A 43 11.47 -15.20 -15.51
N LEU A 44 10.33 -15.36 -16.15
CA LEU A 44 9.45 -14.25 -16.55
C LEU A 44 9.00 -13.41 -15.34
N GLU A 45 8.76 -14.04 -14.19
CA GLU A 45 8.39 -13.35 -12.95
C GLU A 45 9.51 -12.43 -12.44
N ASN A 46 10.78 -12.84 -12.57
CA ASN A 46 11.92 -12.02 -12.18
C ASN A 46 12.04 -10.78 -13.10
N CYS A 47 11.87 -10.98 -14.40
CA CYS A 47 11.85 -9.87 -15.37
C CYS A 47 10.71 -8.90 -15.06
N GLN A 48 9.52 -9.43 -14.81
CA GLN A 48 8.34 -8.63 -14.46
C GLN A 48 8.58 -7.81 -13.19
N TYR A 49 9.16 -8.41 -12.15
CA TYR A 49 9.51 -7.72 -10.93
C TYR A 49 10.50 -6.56 -11.17
N LEU A 50 11.63 -6.85 -11.83
CA LEU A 50 12.68 -5.86 -12.09
C LEU A 50 12.19 -4.69 -12.95
N GLU A 51 11.41 -4.96 -13.99
CA GLU A 51 10.81 -3.93 -14.84
C GLU A 51 9.80 -3.08 -14.07
N THR A 52 9.00 -3.69 -13.21
CA THR A 52 8.04 -2.98 -12.35
C THR A 52 8.74 -2.01 -11.41
N GLU A 53 9.81 -2.45 -10.74
CA GLU A 53 10.55 -1.60 -9.82
C GLU A 53 11.30 -0.47 -10.56
N LYS A 54 11.79 -0.72 -11.78
CA LYS A 54 12.34 0.33 -12.64
C LYS A 54 11.29 1.40 -12.95
N VAL A 55 10.10 1.01 -13.40
CA VAL A 55 9.00 1.95 -13.68
C VAL A 55 8.64 2.74 -12.41
N ARG A 56 8.61 2.09 -11.25
CA ARG A 56 8.33 2.73 -9.96
C ARG A 56 9.37 3.79 -9.59
N ILE A 57 10.65 3.54 -9.82
CA ILE A 57 11.74 4.50 -9.61
C ILE A 57 11.58 5.70 -10.56
N GLU A 58 11.36 5.46 -11.84
CA GLU A 58 11.20 6.52 -12.86
C GLU A 58 10.01 7.44 -12.58
N ILE A 59 8.88 6.88 -12.14
CA ILE A 59 7.72 7.66 -11.70
C ILE A 59 8.06 8.49 -10.46
N SER A 60 8.76 7.89 -9.50
CA SER A 60 9.14 8.57 -8.26
C SER A 60 10.10 9.73 -8.48
N ARG A 61 10.95 9.63 -9.52
CA ARG A 61 11.83 10.71 -10.00
C ARG A 61 11.10 11.74 -10.86
N GLN A 62 9.84 11.54 -11.17
CA GLN A 62 9.07 12.37 -12.11
C GLN A 62 9.61 12.34 -13.57
N HIS A 63 10.36 11.30 -13.95
CA HIS A 63 10.82 11.08 -15.31
C HIS A 63 9.73 10.47 -16.20
N LEU A 64 8.75 9.78 -15.60
CA LEU A 64 7.55 9.30 -16.28
C LEU A 64 6.32 10.01 -15.74
N THR A 65 5.39 10.34 -16.63
CA THR A 65 4.05 10.78 -16.21
C THR A 65 3.26 9.61 -15.61
N PHE A 66 2.18 9.90 -14.89
CA PHE A 66 1.31 8.83 -14.37
C PHE A 66 0.70 7.99 -15.48
N VAL A 67 0.37 8.61 -16.63
CA VAL A 67 -0.19 7.93 -17.80
C VAL A 67 0.83 6.97 -18.41
N ASP A 68 2.06 7.45 -18.65
CA ASP A 68 3.13 6.62 -19.22
C ASP A 68 3.50 5.47 -18.27
N GLY A 69 3.53 5.75 -16.98
CA GLY A 69 3.76 4.75 -15.95
C GLY A 69 2.69 3.65 -15.94
N ILE A 70 1.40 4.04 -16.02
CA ILE A 70 0.29 3.08 -16.11
C ILE A 70 0.42 2.24 -17.39
N GLN A 71 0.71 2.86 -18.53
CA GLN A 71 0.87 2.15 -19.80
C GLN A 71 2.04 1.15 -19.75
N SER A 72 3.17 1.56 -19.18
CA SER A 72 4.33 0.69 -18.99
C SER A 72 4.00 -0.52 -18.10
N LEU A 73 3.29 -0.30 -16.99
CA LEU A 73 2.87 -1.37 -16.09
C LEU A 73 1.87 -2.33 -16.74
N ILE A 74 0.94 -1.83 -17.57
CA ILE A 74 0.04 -2.67 -18.36
C ILE A 74 0.84 -3.55 -19.33
N SER A 75 1.83 -2.99 -20.04
CA SER A 75 2.67 -3.74 -20.96
C SER A 75 3.50 -4.83 -20.24
N ILE A 76 3.91 -4.59 -18.99
CA ILE A 76 4.57 -5.59 -18.16
C ILE A 76 3.60 -6.72 -17.78
N LEU A 77 2.35 -6.41 -17.43
CA LEU A 77 1.32 -7.42 -17.16
C LEU A 77 1.00 -8.28 -18.37
N GLU A 78 0.96 -7.68 -19.57
CA GLU A 78 0.66 -8.41 -20.81
C GLU A 78 1.69 -9.50 -21.14
N LYS A 79 2.92 -9.38 -20.64
CA LYS A 79 3.97 -10.41 -20.82
C LYS A 79 3.63 -11.74 -20.15
N THR A 80 2.85 -11.73 -19.07
CA THR A 80 2.40 -12.94 -18.37
C THR A 80 1.06 -13.48 -18.89
N GLY A 81 0.56 -12.96 -20.02
CA GLY A 81 -0.72 -13.38 -20.58
C GLY A 81 -1.93 -12.74 -19.90
N TYR A 82 -1.71 -11.70 -19.09
CA TYR A 82 -2.78 -10.93 -18.47
C TYR A 82 -3.67 -10.32 -19.55
N ALA A 83 -4.94 -10.79 -19.66
CA ALA A 83 -5.96 -10.15 -20.45
C ALA A 83 -6.87 -9.32 -19.54
N LYS A 84 -7.27 -8.13 -19.99
CA LYS A 84 -8.08 -7.16 -19.20
C LYS A 84 -9.37 -7.72 -18.59
N GLU A 85 -9.86 -8.82 -19.13
CA GLU A 85 -11.10 -9.47 -18.68
C GLU A 85 -10.88 -10.53 -17.58
N ILE A 86 -9.64 -10.83 -17.22
CA ILE A 86 -9.31 -12.01 -16.42
C ILE A 86 -8.90 -11.65 -15.01
N PHE A 87 -9.76 -10.97 -14.26
CA PHE A 87 -9.73 -11.03 -12.81
C PHE A 87 -10.31 -12.36 -12.25
N THR A 88 -10.49 -13.36 -13.11
CA THR A 88 -11.14 -14.64 -12.75
C THR A 88 -10.16 -15.75 -12.42
N TYR A 89 -8.85 -15.58 -12.61
CA TYR A 89 -7.85 -16.56 -12.25
C TYR A 89 -6.90 -16.09 -11.15
N ASN A 90 -6.13 -17.02 -10.62
CA ASN A 90 -5.17 -16.76 -9.54
C ASN A 90 -4.02 -15.88 -10.03
N LEU A 91 -4.12 -14.60 -9.76
CA LEU A 91 -3.04 -13.65 -10.01
C LEU A 91 -1.80 -14.01 -9.18
N THR A 92 -0.61 -13.91 -9.80
CA THR A 92 0.66 -14.02 -9.09
C THR A 92 0.85 -12.86 -8.11
N ALA A 93 1.81 -12.97 -7.21
CA ALA A 93 2.15 -11.88 -6.28
C ALA A 93 2.61 -10.63 -7.04
N ASN A 94 3.40 -10.80 -8.11
CA ASN A 94 3.86 -9.68 -8.94
C ASN A 94 2.70 -8.98 -9.65
N GLU A 95 1.77 -9.74 -10.25
CA GLU A 95 0.60 -9.18 -10.93
C GLU A 95 -0.28 -8.38 -9.97
N LYS A 96 -0.51 -8.90 -8.75
CA LYS A 96 -1.24 -8.19 -7.69
C LYS A 96 -0.53 -6.89 -7.28
N ASN A 97 0.79 -6.92 -7.18
CA ASN A 97 1.61 -5.76 -6.87
C ASN A 97 1.53 -4.70 -7.97
N ILE A 98 1.65 -5.09 -9.24
CA ILE A 98 1.53 -4.19 -10.39
C ILE A 98 0.15 -3.54 -10.43
N LEU A 99 -0.93 -4.30 -10.26
CA LEU A 99 -2.29 -3.79 -10.23
C LEU A 99 -2.51 -2.82 -9.06
N THR A 100 -1.94 -3.10 -7.90
CA THR A 100 -1.96 -2.19 -6.76
C THR A 100 -1.24 -0.88 -7.08
N LEU A 101 -0.09 -0.95 -7.75
CA LEU A 101 0.66 0.23 -8.18
C LEU A 101 -0.11 1.05 -9.22
N ILE A 102 -0.74 0.39 -10.22
CA ILE A 102 -1.61 1.04 -11.20
C ILE A 102 -2.77 1.78 -10.49
N ALA A 103 -3.40 1.16 -9.50
CA ALA A 103 -4.46 1.82 -8.73
C ALA A 103 -3.94 3.06 -7.99
N CYS A 104 -2.74 2.99 -7.38
CA CYS A 104 -2.11 4.15 -6.75
C CYS A 104 -1.81 5.27 -7.75
N LEU A 105 -1.42 4.93 -8.99
CA LEU A 105 -1.18 5.93 -10.03
C LEU A 105 -2.48 6.57 -10.53
N TYR A 106 -3.55 5.80 -10.69
CA TYR A 106 -4.88 6.35 -11.00
C TYR A 106 -5.36 7.31 -9.89
N GLN A 107 -5.15 6.97 -8.61
CA GLN A 107 -5.45 7.88 -7.50
C GLN A 107 -4.67 9.20 -7.62
N LYS A 108 -3.35 9.13 -7.86
CA LYS A 108 -2.50 10.32 -8.04
C LYS A 108 -2.88 11.14 -9.28
N TRP A 109 -3.39 10.50 -10.33
CA TRP A 109 -3.91 11.14 -11.54
C TRP A 109 -5.35 11.66 -11.37
N ASN A 110 -5.88 11.65 -10.15
CA ASN A 110 -7.26 12.04 -9.82
C ASN A 110 -8.36 11.21 -10.54
N ARG A 111 -8.06 9.96 -10.86
CA ARG A 111 -8.97 8.98 -11.46
C ARG A 111 -9.37 7.94 -10.40
N LYS A 112 -10.02 8.44 -9.32
CA LYS A 112 -10.28 7.66 -8.11
C LYS A 112 -11.20 6.46 -8.34
N GLU A 113 -12.19 6.61 -9.23
CA GLU A 113 -13.14 5.55 -9.54
C GLU A 113 -12.44 4.34 -10.20
N GLN A 114 -11.51 4.59 -11.13
CA GLN A 114 -10.71 3.53 -11.76
C GLN A 114 -9.82 2.83 -10.72
N ALA A 115 -9.24 3.59 -9.81
CA ALA A 115 -8.45 3.02 -8.71
C ALA A 115 -9.30 2.13 -7.80
N VAL A 116 -10.51 2.56 -7.44
CA VAL A 116 -11.46 1.78 -6.65
C VAL A 116 -11.81 0.48 -7.38
N GLN A 117 -12.18 0.55 -8.67
CA GLN A 117 -12.54 -0.65 -9.44
C GLN A 117 -11.43 -1.71 -9.46
N ILE A 118 -10.16 -1.29 -9.59
CA ILE A 118 -9.02 -2.22 -9.57
C ILE A 118 -8.86 -2.83 -8.18
N LEU A 119 -8.89 -2.02 -7.12
CA LEU A 119 -8.68 -2.49 -5.75
C LEU A 119 -9.81 -3.41 -5.28
N GLU A 120 -11.05 -3.15 -5.69
CA GLU A 120 -12.20 -4.03 -5.45
C GLU A 120 -12.00 -5.42 -6.07
N LYS A 121 -11.61 -5.45 -7.34
CA LYS A 121 -11.33 -6.72 -8.04
C LYS A 121 -10.16 -7.47 -7.39
N LEU A 122 -9.10 -6.75 -6.99
CA LEU A 122 -8.00 -7.35 -6.24
C LEU A 122 -8.46 -7.92 -4.90
N LEU A 123 -9.32 -7.21 -4.18
CA LEU A 123 -9.86 -7.69 -2.91
C LEU A 123 -10.64 -8.99 -3.11
N ILE A 124 -11.51 -9.05 -4.12
CA ILE A 124 -12.25 -10.27 -4.49
C ILE A 124 -11.28 -11.41 -4.81
N ASN A 125 -10.23 -11.13 -5.59
CA ASN A 125 -9.22 -12.15 -5.94
C ASN A 125 -8.48 -12.69 -4.70
N TYR A 126 -8.12 -11.81 -3.76
CA TYR A 126 -7.51 -12.24 -2.49
C TYR A 126 -8.46 -13.08 -1.64
N GLU A 127 -9.74 -12.72 -1.59
CA GLU A 127 -10.76 -13.42 -0.79
C GLU A 127 -11.18 -14.76 -1.40
N ALA A 128 -11.12 -14.88 -2.72
CA ALA A 128 -11.36 -16.14 -3.42
C ALA A 128 -10.17 -17.10 -3.32
N SER A 129 -8.98 -16.63 -2.96
CA SER A 129 -7.81 -17.48 -2.81
C SER A 129 -7.96 -18.36 -1.57
N SER A 130 -7.57 -19.64 -1.68
CA SER A 130 -7.54 -20.58 -0.55
C SER A 130 -6.43 -20.28 0.47
N CYS A 131 -5.63 -19.26 0.23
CA CYS A 131 -4.52 -18.90 1.09
C CYS A 131 -5.02 -18.17 2.35
N ASN A 132 -4.50 -18.55 3.52
CA ASN A 132 -4.87 -17.91 4.77
C ASN A 132 -4.45 -16.42 4.75
N PRO A 133 -5.38 -15.48 4.98
CA PRO A 133 -5.10 -14.04 4.99
C PRO A 133 -3.94 -13.61 5.91
N VAL A 134 -3.66 -14.38 6.95
CA VAL A 134 -2.53 -14.13 7.88
C VAL A 134 -1.18 -14.18 7.15
N PHE A 135 -1.01 -15.08 6.19
CA PHE A 135 0.23 -15.17 5.40
C PHE A 135 0.37 -14.07 4.34
N MET A 136 -0.75 -13.51 3.91
CA MET A 136 -0.80 -12.45 2.90
C MET A 136 -1.14 -11.07 3.49
N ILE A 137 -1.04 -10.92 4.81
CA ILE A 137 -1.51 -9.71 5.51
C ILE A 137 -0.85 -8.43 4.99
N ARG A 138 0.39 -8.49 4.54
CA ARG A 138 1.11 -7.33 4.00
C ARG A 138 0.45 -6.83 2.72
N GLU A 139 0.30 -7.68 1.72
CA GLU A 139 -0.20 -7.34 0.39
C GLU A 139 -1.71 -7.09 0.44
N TRP A 140 -2.46 -8.03 0.99
CA TRP A 140 -3.91 -7.90 1.21
C TRP A 140 -4.26 -6.70 2.08
N GLY A 141 -3.50 -6.48 3.16
CA GLY A 141 -3.66 -5.32 4.03
C GLY A 141 -3.33 -4.00 3.32
N LEU A 142 -2.44 -4.00 2.33
CA LEU A 142 -2.16 -2.84 1.50
C LEU A 142 -3.36 -2.50 0.61
N VAL A 143 -3.96 -3.49 -0.03
CA VAL A 143 -5.18 -3.33 -0.85
C VAL A 143 -6.32 -2.78 -0.01
N LEU A 144 -6.61 -3.39 1.16
CA LEU A 144 -7.64 -2.91 2.07
C LEU A 144 -7.41 -1.46 2.50
N GLY A 145 -6.18 -1.11 2.87
CA GLY A 145 -5.85 0.23 3.34
C GLY A 145 -5.90 1.28 2.23
N ASN A 146 -5.56 0.93 1.00
CA ASN A 146 -5.67 1.83 -0.15
C ASN A 146 -7.13 2.03 -0.54
N LEU A 147 -7.91 0.95 -0.61
CA LEU A 147 -9.34 1.01 -0.91
C LEU A 147 -10.10 1.83 0.14
N ALA A 148 -9.86 1.57 1.43
CA ALA A 148 -10.50 2.33 2.49
C ALA A 148 -10.18 3.82 2.42
N GLY A 149 -8.91 4.18 2.16
CA GLY A 149 -8.53 5.59 1.99
C GLY A 149 -9.18 6.26 0.79
N LEU A 150 -9.30 5.56 -0.35
CA LEU A 150 -9.96 6.09 -1.54
C LEU A 150 -11.46 6.28 -1.35
N LEU A 151 -12.13 5.31 -0.73
CA LEU A 151 -13.56 5.41 -0.42
C LEU A 151 -13.84 6.54 0.56
N GLU A 152 -12.98 6.72 1.55
CA GLU A 152 -13.02 7.83 2.48
C GLU A 152 -12.87 9.18 1.77
N GLU A 153 -11.92 9.30 0.84
CA GLU A 153 -11.75 10.49 -0.01
C GLU A 153 -12.94 10.76 -0.94
N LEU A 154 -13.70 9.73 -1.32
CA LEU A 154 -14.94 9.82 -2.10
C LEU A 154 -16.18 10.09 -1.25
N GLY A 155 -16.04 10.19 0.08
CA GLY A 155 -17.11 10.51 1.01
C GLY A 155 -17.90 9.31 1.50
N ASP A 156 -17.47 8.09 1.23
CA ASP A 156 -18.06 6.91 1.86
C ASP A 156 -17.66 6.86 3.34
N ILE A 157 -18.61 6.55 4.19
CA ILE A 157 -18.44 6.53 5.64
C ILE A 157 -18.39 5.10 6.19
N SER A 158 -19.24 4.22 5.69
CA SER A 158 -19.46 2.92 6.30
C SER A 158 -18.41 1.90 5.89
N ARG A 159 -18.11 1.83 4.61
CA ARG A 159 -17.22 0.82 4.04
C ARG A 159 -15.74 1.02 4.41
N PRO A 160 -15.19 2.25 4.46
CA PRO A 160 -13.85 2.46 4.99
C PRO A 160 -13.65 1.92 6.41
N ILE A 161 -14.62 2.10 7.30
CA ILE A 161 -14.56 1.59 8.67
C ILE A 161 -14.56 0.06 8.68
N GLU A 162 -15.44 -0.57 7.90
CA GLU A 162 -15.50 -2.03 7.78
C GLU A 162 -14.17 -2.62 7.30
N LEU A 163 -13.63 -2.09 6.20
CA LEU A 163 -12.36 -2.53 5.62
C LEU A 163 -11.20 -2.34 6.60
N CYS A 164 -11.14 -1.22 7.29
CA CYS A 164 -10.13 -0.95 8.30
C CYS A 164 -10.24 -1.90 9.50
N ARG A 165 -11.44 -2.16 10.01
CA ARG A 165 -11.67 -3.12 11.11
C ARG A 165 -11.27 -4.54 10.70
N LYS A 166 -11.61 -4.96 9.48
CA LYS A 166 -11.20 -6.24 8.92
C LYS A 166 -9.68 -6.37 8.88
N ARG A 167 -9.00 -5.34 8.39
CA ARG A 167 -7.53 -5.27 8.37
C ARG A 167 -6.93 -5.33 9.77
N LEU A 168 -7.47 -4.55 10.72
CA LEU A 168 -6.99 -4.54 12.11
C LEU A 168 -7.10 -5.92 12.74
N LYS A 169 -8.26 -6.56 12.64
CA LYS A 169 -8.49 -7.90 13.17
C LYS A 169 -7.48 -8.91 12.64
N THR A 170 -7.24 -8.93 11.33
CA THR A 170 -6.30 -9.87 10.71
C THR A 170 -4.85 -9.54 11.07
N ALA A 171 -4.47 -8.27 11.10
CA ALA A 171 -3.13 -7.85 11.48
C ALA A 171 -2.78 -8.18 12.94
N LEU A 172 -3.74 -8.01 13.85
CA LEU A 172 -3.58 -8.39 15.26
C LEU A 172 -3.41 -9.92 15.39
N SER A 173 -4.23 -10.71 14.68
CA SER A 173 -4.11 -12.17 14.67
C SER A 173 -2.77 -12.65 14.11
N ALA A 174 -2.17 -11.88 13.19
CA ALA A 174 -0.87 -12.18 12.59
C ALA A 174 0.33 -11.62 13.39
N GLY A 175 0.11 -10.91 14.49
CA GLY A 175 1.16 -10.21 15.24
C GLY A 175 1.84 -9.07 14.48
N GLN A 176 1.19 -8.51 13.45
CA GLN A 176 1.76 -7.51 12.55
C GLN A 176 1.30 -6.07 12.87
N GLY A 177 1.86 -5.48 13.90
CA GLY A 177 1.50 -4.14 14.36
C GLY A 177 1.76 -2.99 13.37
N ARG A 178 2.78 -3.09 12.51
CA ARG A 178 3.19 -1.98 11.61
C ARG A 178 2.11 -1.51 10.64
N THR A 179 1.12 -2.34 10.35
CA THR A 179 0.03 -2.02 9.41
C THR A 179 -1.14 -1.30 10.08
N LEU A 180 -1.19 -1.25 11.40
CA LEU A 180 -2.34 -0.77 12.18
C LEU A 180 -2.54 0.75 12.06
N GLY A 181 -1.46 1.53 12.11
CA GLY A 181 -1.52 2.98 12.19
C GLY A 181 -2.38 3.66 11.12
N ARG A 182 -2.28 3.22 9.84
CA ARG A 182 -3.12 3.80 8.77
C ARG A 182 -4.61 3.48 8.97
N SER A 183 -4.93 2.26 9.36
CA SER A 183 -6.34 1.85 9.55
C SER A 183 -6.99 2.60 10.71
N VAL A 184 -6.28 2.77 11.82
CA VAL A 184 -6.77 3.53 12.96
C VAL A 184 -6.98 5.01 12.59
N THR A 185 -6.04 5.59 11.83
CA THR A 185 -6.18 6.98 11.34
C THR A 185 -7.41 7.16 10.46
N ILE A 186 -7.67 6.24 9.52
CA ILE A 186 -8.86 6.32 8.64
C ILE A 186 -10.15 6.22 9.46
N ILE A 187 -10.21 5.26 10.40
CA ILE A 187 -11.39 5.13 11.30
C ILE A 187 -11.61 6.42 12.06
N ALA A 188 -10.57 6.98 12.67
CA ALA A 188 -10.68 8.21 13.43
C ALA A 188 -11.19 9.39 12.57
N CYS A 189 -10.62 9.57 11.36
CA CYS A 189 -11.05 10.65 10.45
C CYS A 189 -12.51 10.48 9.98
N VAL A 190 -12.96 9.25 9.74
CA VAL A 190 -14.35 8.99 9.31
C VAL A 190 -15.32 9.21 10.45
N LEU A 191 -15.03 8.73 11.66
CA LEU A 191 -15.91 8.88 12.84
C LEU A 191 -15.99 10.34 13.26
N GLU A 192 -14.89 11.09 13.25
CA GLU A 192 -14.90 12.52 13.52
C GLU A 192 -15.87 13.25 12.59
N ARG A 193 -15.79 13.02 11.28
CA ARG A 193 -16.67 13.68 10.31
C ARG A 193 -18.15 13.31 10.48
N LYS A 194 -18.42 12.07 10.87
CA LYS A 194 -19.78 11.55 11.03
C LYS A 194 -20.42 11.96 12.34
N GLU A 195 -19.69 11.81 13.44
CA GLU A 195 -20.24 11.83 14.79
C GLU A 195 -19.66 12.96 15.65
N LYS A 196 -18.66 13.70 15.12
CA LYS A 196 -17.81 14.64 15.86
C LYS A 196 -17.21 14.00 17.11
N ASP A 197 -16.89 12.72 17.00
CA ASP A 197 -16.28 11.95 18.06
C ASP A 197 -14.76 11.99 17.92
N PHE A 198 -14.08 12.47 18.93
CA PHE A 198 -12.63 12.65 18.99
C PHE A 198 -11.92 11.53 19.77
N VAL A 199 -12.64 10.64 20.41
CA VAL A 199 -12.04 9.57 21.24
C VAL A 199 -11.09 8.71 20.40
N GLU A 200 -11.50 8.33 19.20
CA GLU A 200 -10.68 7.53 18.29
C GLU A 200 -9.41 8.26 17.82
N PHE A 201 -9.40 9.61 17.82
CA PHE A 201 -8.15 10.36 17.52
C PHE A 201 -7.13 10.21 18.64
N TYR A 202 -7.54 10.24 19.91
CA TYR A 202 -6.65 10.03 21.05
C TYR A 202 -6.05 8.63 20.99
N ASP A 203 -6.86 7.62 20.73
CA ASP A 203 -6.38 6.24 20.62
C ASP A 203 -5.47 6.04 19.41
N ALA A 204 -5.80 6.66 18.26
CA ALA A 204 -4.96 6.65 17.07
C ALA A 204 -3.60 7.29 17.37
N LEU A 205 -3.55 8.44 18.01
CA LEU A 205 -2.32 9.15 18.34
C LEU A 205 -1.47 8.37 19.35
N ARG A 206 -2.08 7.82 20.40
CA ARG A 206 -1.40 6.95 21.38
C ARG A 206 -0.74 5.76 20.69
N LEU A 207 -1.48 5.08 19.81
CA LEU A 207 -0.96 3.95 19.03
C LEU A 207 0.19 4.38 18.14
N LEU A 208 0.05 5.47 17.39
CA LEU A 208 1.09 5.99 16.50
C LEU A 208 2.36 6.36 17.27
N LYS A 209 2.23 6.97 18.45
CA LYS A 209 3.34 7.31 19.34
C LYS A 209 4.05 6.06 19.89
N LEU A 210 3.31 5.07 20.38
CA LEU A 210 3.84 3.78 20.83
C LEU A 210 4.61 3.04 19.73
N MET A 211 4.11 3.12 18.49
CA MET A 211 4.73 2.49 17.32
C MET A 211 5.87 3.30 16.70
N LYS A 212 6.21 4.47 17.27
CA LYS A 212 7.22 5.40 16.74
C LYS A 212 6.99 5.76 15.27
N MET A 213 5.73 6.02 14.91
CA MET A 213 5.30 6.42 13.58
C MET A 213 5.17 7.96 13.49
N ASP A 214 6.24 8.68 13.79
CA ASP A 214 6.26 10.14 13.96
C ASP A 214 5.67 10.90 12.77
N TYR A 215 5.98 10.48 11.55
CA TYR A 215 5.41 11.11 10.34
C TYR A 215 3.89 11.07 10.33
N ARG A 216 3.30 9.91 10.62
CA ARG A 216 1.82 9.76 10.65
C ARG A 216 1.20 10.48 11.83
N PHE A 217 1.85 10.44 12.98
CA PHE A 217 1.45 11.19 14.16
C PHE A 217 1.32 12.68 13.82
N ASN A 218 2.36 13.27 13.23
CA ASN A 218 2.36 14.68 12.83
C ASN A 218 1.27 14.98 11.79
N CYS A 219 1.05 14.11 10.80
CA CYS A 219 -0.05 14.30 9.83
C CYS A 219 -1.42 14.36 10.50
N VAL A 220 -1.68 13.54 11.53
CA VAL A 220 -2.95 13.57 12.27
C VAL A 220 -3.05 14.84 13.10
N VAL A 221 -2.00 15.25 13.79
CA VAL A 221 -1.94 16.50 14.57
C VAL A 221 -2.16 17.72 13.65
N ASP A 222 -1.52 17.77 12.51
CA ASP A 222 -1.69 18.87 11.54
C ASP A 222 -3.11 18.92 10.99
N TYR A 223 -3.72 17.75 10.70
CA TYR A 223 -5.12 17.67 10.31
C TYR A 223 -6.04 18.26 11.37
N ILE A 224 -5.86 17.88 12.62
CA ILE A 224 -6.64 18.38 13.77
C ILE A 224 -6.50 19.91 13.89
N LYS A 225 -5.27 20.43 13.86
CA LYS A 225 -4.99 21.86 13.92
C LYS A 225 -5.61 22.63 12.75
N LYS A 226 -5.51 22.10 11.53
CA LYS A 226 -6.04 22.72 10.32
C LYS A 226 -7.57 22.85 10.33
N ASN A 227 -8.25 21.90 10.96
CA ASN A 227 -9.72 21.92 11.07
C ASN A 227 -10.24 22.70 12.29
N GLY A 228 -9.36 23.35 13.05
CA GLY A 228 -9.72 24.28 14.12
C GLY A 228 -10.30 23.60 15.37
N TYR A 229 -9.95 22.35 15.61
CA TYR A 229 -10.35 21.64 16.82
C TYR A 229 -9.55 22.15 18.03
N VAL A 230 -10.01 23.24 18.61
CA VAL A 230 -9.34 23.97 19.70
C VAL A 230 -9.31 23.17 21.01
N GLU A 231 -10.20 22.20 21.15
CA GLU A 231 -10.33 21.38 22.37
C GLU A 231 -9.37 20.19 22.39
N PHE A 232 -8.61 19.98 21.29
CA PHE A 232 -7.71 18.86 21.20
C PHE A 232 -6.33 19.19 21.76
N ASP A 233 -6.00 18.61 22.90
CA ASP A 233 -4.67 18.72 23.50
C ASP A 233 -3.78 17.57 23.01
N ALA A 234 -2.92 17.86 22.04
CA ALA A 234 -1.96 16.88 21.52
C ALA A 234 -0.89 16.49 22.57
N GLU A 235 -0.72 17.25 23.64
CA GLU A 235 0.24 16.96 24.70
C GLU A 235 -0.36 15.99 25.75
N ALA A 236 -1.68 15.87 25.80
CA ALA A 236 -2.38 14.89 26.65
C ALA A 236 -2.28 13.44 26.16
N VAL A 237 -1.60 13.18 25.03
CA VAL A 237 -1.36 11.89 24.41
C VAL A 237 0.08 11.45 24.69
#